data_241c3cb54779035a0cba300c91595dba
#
_entry.id   241c3cb54779035a0cba300c91595dba
#
_cell.length_a   1.000
_cell.length_b   1.000
_cell.length_c   1.000
_cell.angle_alpha   90.00
_cell.angle_beta   90.00
_cell.angle_gamma   90.00
#
_symmetry.space_group_name_H-M   'P 1'
#
loop_
_entity.id
_entity.type
_entity.pdbx_description
1 polymer ?
#
loop_
_entity_poly.entity_id
_entity_poly.type
_entity_poly.pdbx_seq_one_letter_code
_entity_poly.pdbx_strand_id
1 'polypeptide(L)'
;MKKITFLVMLLVSAISFAQNESTSFEEPEAIGGNYTDTGDATMAHNLIDNAEEPFVNFPSTGEKLGFTASYAPYDTPGDGLTDGDSVGVTSSFPDQDYPFPDGVQGYKISDVDGNFILEFDEFVTTSTGPSMSLYFFITETGYEGDGTVNESGSDRLRIYIRHIEEGTEYDIIDTTGDDINDLGIEGQWINGFVDLPSHNDFPSLTFQLVIEVRCNASTEAFFFDNIKFDGSLGLENNSQKTFSIYPNPVSNGYVNVTSTANGAKTVSVYDVLGKQIINTAISSDKLNVSELTSGVYIMKISQNGILSTKKLVIK
;
A
#
# COMPACT_ATOMS: atom_id res chain seq x y z
N MET A 1 -62.20 -24.41 4.93
CA MET A 1 -60.87 -24.54 5.54
C MET A 1 -59.89 -23.72 4.67
N LYS A 2 -59.48 -22.55 5.14
CA LYS A 2 -58.51 -21.66 4.45
C LYS A 2 -57.11 -22.09 4.84
N LYS A 3 -56.29 -22.50 3.87
CA LYS A 3 -54.86 -22.80 4.05
C LYS A 3 -54.11 -21.49 4.08
N ILE A 4 -53.52 -21.17 5.24
CA ILE A 4 -52.60 -20.06 5.40
C ILE A 4 -51.19 -20.60 5.05
N THR A 5 -50.65 -20.14 3.92
CA THR A 5 -49.27 -20.44 3.52
C THR A 5 -48.37 -19.40 4.19
N PHE A 6 -47.54 -19.83 5.14
CA PHE A 6 -46.53 -19.00 5.76
C PHE A 6 -45.33 -18.91 4.79
N LEU A 7 -45.14 -17.75 4.20
CA LEU A 7 -43.92 -17.43 3.41
C LEU A 7 -42.83 -16.99 4.40
N VAL A 8 -41.89 -17.88 4.72
CA VAL A 8 -40.71 -17.54 5.48
C VAL A 8 -39.73 -16.83 4.53
N MET A 9 -39.70 -15.52 4.62
CA MET A 9 -38.74 -14.68 3.94
C MET A 9 -37.42 -14.78 4.72
N LEU A 10 -36.47 -15.57 4.18
CA LEU A 10 -35.12 -15.67 4.71
C LEU A 10 -34.39 -14.36 4.37
N LEU A 11 -34.30 -13.43 5.32
CA LEU A 11 -33.43 -12.27 5.21
C LEU A 11 -31.99 -12.77 5.34
N VAL A 12 -31.33 -12.99 4.22
CA VAL A 12 -29.87 -13.09 4.19
C VAL A 12 -29.36 -11.65 4.28
N SER A 13 -29.00 -11.23 5.48
CA SER A 13 -28.22 -10.02 5.68
C SER A 13 -26.83 -10.34 5.12
N ALA A 14 -26.52 -9.86 3.90
CA ALA A 14 -25.16 -9.75 3.45
C ALA A 14 -24.47 -8.72 4.37
N ILE A 15 -23.70 -9.20 5.32
CA ILE A 15 -22.77 -8.36 6.06
C ILE A 15 -21.62 -8.11 5.08
N SER A 16 -21.65 -6.99 4.37
CA SER A 16 -20.48 -6.52 3.64
C SER A 16 -19.51 -5.99 4.70
N PHE A 17 -18.49 -6.76 4.98
CA PHE A 17 -17.31 -6.24 5.65
C PHE A 17 -16.64 -5.28 4.68
N ALA A 18 -16.39 -4.05 5.08
CA ALA A 18 -15.41 -3.21 4.43
C ALA A 18 -14.06 -3.88 4.65
N GLN A 19 -13.51 -4.48 3.63
CA GLN A 19 -12.24 -5.18 3.66
C GLN A 19 -11.18 -4.12 3.43
N ASN A 20 -10.44 -3.75 4.48
CA ASN A 20 -9.14 -3.09 4.33
C ASN A 20 -8.16 -4.19 3.93
N GLU A 21 -7.94 -4.35 2.64
CA GLU A 21 -7.00 -5.33 2.15
C GLU A 21 -5.61 -4.72 2.18
N SER A 22 -4.76 -5.28 3.03
CA SER A 22 -3.40 -4.82 3.24
C SER A 22 -2.47 -5.99 3.54
N THR A 23 -1.18 -5.81 3.27
CA THR A 23 -0.13 -6.69 3.76
C THR A 23 1.12 -5.89 4.10
N SER A 24 1.79 -6.27 5.16
CA SER A 24 3.14 -5.85 5.54
C SER A 24 4.05 -7.07 5.62
N PHE A 25 3.66 -8.18 4.99
CA PHE A 25 4.41 -9.43 4.95
C PHE A 25 4.80 -10.00 6.32
N GLU A 26 4.08 -9.61 7.39
CA GLU A 26 4.28 -10.18 8.72
C GLU A 26 3.79 -11.63 8.82
N GLU A 27 3.10 -12.10 7.79
CA GLU A 27 2.65 -13.47 7.59
C GLU A 27 2.87 -13.86 6.12
N PRO A 28 3.44 -15.06 5.87
CA PRO A 28 3.95 -16.04 6.83
C PRO A 28 5.22 -15.57 7.55
N GLU A 29 5.57 -16.20 8.70
CA GLU A 29 6.82 -15.89 9.40
C GLU A 29 8.02 -16.18 8.48
N ALA A 30 8.90 -15.20 8.34
CA ALA A 30 10.04 -15.27 7.43
C ALA A 30 10.98 -16.41 7.79
N ILE A 31 11.33 -17.22 6.80
CA ILE A 31 12.37 -18.23 6.87
C ILE A 31 13.61 -17.64 6.18
N GLY A 32 14.75 -17.64 6.87
CA GLY A 32 16.01 -17.16 6.28
C GLY A 32 16.57 -18.16 5.25
N GLY A 33 17.43 -17.66 4.38
CA GLY A 33 18.08 -18.45 3.34
C GLY A 33 17.74 -17.95 1.94
N ASN A 34 18.04 -18.75 0.95
CA ASN A 34 17.70 -18.49 -0.44
C ASN A 34 16.55 -19.40 -0.87
N TYR A 35 15.81 -18.94 -1.85
CA TYR A 35 14.80 -19.71 -2.56
C TYR A 35 15.44 -20.39 -3.76
N THR A 36 15.07 -21.62 -4.04
CA THR A 36 15.55 -22.37 -5.22
C THR A 36 14.36 -22.86 -6.02
N ASP A 37 14.19 -22.30 -7.21
CA ASP A 37 13.12 -22.75 -8.09
C ASP A 37 13.37 -24.18 -8.59
N THR A 38 12.30 -24.96 -8.62
CA THR A 38 12.31 -26.33 -9.14
C THR A 38 11.65 -26.46 -10.51
N GLY A 39 11.23 -25.34 -11.10
CA GLY A 39 10.65 -25.26 -12.44
C GLY A 39 11.68 -25.27 -13.55
N ASP A 40 11.22 -25.05 -14.76
CA ASP A 40 12.05 -24.96 -15.95
C ASP A 40 12.42 -23.50 -16.23
N ALA A 41 13.67 -23.13 -15.97
CA ALA A 41 14.17 -21.77 -16.17
C ALA A 41 14.04 -21.24 -17.61
N THR A 42 13.73 -22.07 -18.58
CA THR A 42 13.50 -21.68 -19.97
C THR A 42 12.03 -21.39 -20.30
N MET A 43 11.12 -21.52 -19.32
CA MET A 43 9.68 -21.36 -19.51
C MET A 43 9.06 -20.50 -18.40
N ALA A 44 8.08 -19.70 -18.76
CA ALA A 44 7.29 -18.97 -17.76
C ALA A 44 6.41 -19.94 -16.94
N HIS A 45 6.44 -19.81 -15.62
CA HIS A 45 5.67 -20.67 -14.71
C HIS A 45 5.46 -19.99 -13.35
N ASN A 46 4.48 -20.51 -12.61
CA ASN A 46 4.25 -20.08 -11.24
C ASN A 46 5.27 -20.72 -10.30
N LEU A 47 5.79 -19.94 -9.36
CA LEU A 47 6.66 -20.42 -8.31
C LEU A 47 5.86 -21.15 -7.22
N ILE A 48 6.50 -22.08 -6.52
CA ILE A 48 5.89 -22.84 -5.43
C ILE A 48 6.72 -22.68 -4.16
N ASP A 49 6.05 -22.63 -3.01
CA ASP A 49 6.75 -22.60 -1.74
C ASP A 49 7.45 -23.93 -1.48
N ASN A 50 8.73 -23.88 -1.20
CA ASN A 50 9.55 -25.02 -0.84
C ASN A 50 9.68 -25.15 0.70
N ALA A 51 9.86 -26.37 1.19
CA ALA A 51 10.05 -26.57 2.61
C ALA A 51 11.40 -25.97 3.08
N GLU A 52 11.35 -25.22 4.19
CA GLU A 52 12.53 -24.59 4.82
C GLU A 52 13.21 -23.48 3.98
N GLU A 53 12.52 -22.96 2.95
CA GLU A 53 12.96 -21.83 2.14
C GLU A 53 12.03 -20.64 2.32
N PRO A 54 12.45 -19.42 1.92
CA PRO A 54 11.60 -18.23 1.99
C PRO A 54 10.27 -18.44 1.25
N PHE A 55 9.18 -17.94 1.83
CA PHE A 55 7.86 -18.00 1.19
C PHE A 55 7.78 -17.01 0.04
N VAL A 56 7.48 -17.52 -1.15
CA VAL A 56 7.22 -16.70 -2.34
C VAL A 56 5.74 -16.45 -2.57
N ASN A 57 4.87 -17.26 -1.94
CA ASN A 57 3.42 -17.16 -2.04
C ASN A 57 2.77 -17.08 -0.65
N PHE A 58 1.59 -16.49 -0.58
CA PHE A 58 0.74 -16.50 0.61
C PHE A 58 -0.73 -16.36 0.20
N PRO A 59 -1.61 -17.27 0.61
CA PRO A 59 -3.05 -17.13 0.30
C PRO A 59 -3.69 -16.07 1.19
N SER A 60 -4.62 -15.28 0.66
CA SER A 60 -5.40 -14.34 1.47
C SER A 60 -6.06 -15.00 2.67
N THR A 61 -5.87 -14.43 3.84
CA THR A 61 -6.46 -14.92 5.10
C THR A 61 -7.00 -13.76 5.94
N GLY A 62 -8.29 -13.75 6.19
CA GLY A 62 -8.94 -12.69 6.98
C GLY A 62 -8.85 -11.34 6.26
N GLU A 63 -8.18 -10.37 6.88
CA GLU A 63 -7.94 -9.03 6.33
C GLU A 63 -6.58 -8.92 5.61
N LYS A 64 -5.82 -10.02 5.51
CA LYS A 64 -4.49 -10.05 4.89
C LYS A 64 -4.62 -10.33 3.41
N LEU A 65 -4.05 -9.44 2.61
CA LEU A 65 -3.96 -9.58 1.16
C LEU A 65 -2.92 -10.66 0.82
N GLY A 66 -3.33 -11.67 0.09
CA GLY A 66 -2.47 -12.73 -0.42
C GLY A 66 -1.71 -12.30 -1.66
N PHE A 67 -0.69 -13.10 -1.99
CA PHE A 67 0.14 -12.89 -3.16
C PHE A 67 0.65 -14.21 -3.73
N THR A 68 0.92 -14.20 -5.03
CA THR A 68 1.52 -15.31 -5.78
C THR A 68 2.67 -14.80 -6.63
N ALA A 69 3.75 -15.56 -6.69
CA ALA A 69 4.90 -15.25 -7.50
C ALA A 69 4.98 -16.15 -8.75
N SER A 70 5.48 -15.58 -9.83
CA SER A 70 5.79 -16.31 -11.06
C SER A 70 7.10 -15.81 -11.65
N TYR A 71 7.72 -16.67 -12.45
CA TYR A 71 8.95 -16.41 -13.18
C TYR A 71 8.70 -16.44 -14.68
N ALA A 72 9.37 -15.57 -15.42
CA ALA A 72 9.45 -15.65 -16.88
C ALA A 72 10.89 -15.43 -17.34
N PRO A 73 11.40 -16.25 -18.27
CA PRO A 73 12.81 -16.15 -18.70
C PRO A 73 13.09 -14.87 -19.47
N TYR A 74 14.36 -14.55 -19.59
CA TYR A 74 14.89 -13.67 -20.61
C TYR A 74 14.60 -14.22 -22.02
N ASP A 75 14.72 -13.37 -23.06
CA ASP A 75 14.68 -13.81 -24.47
C ASP A 75 15.79 -14.82 -24.77
N THR A 76 16.93 -14.66 -24.08
CA THR A 76 18.01 -15.67 -24.03
C THR A 76 18.04 -16.25 -22.62
N PRO A 77 17.37 -17.38 -22.35
CA PRO A 77 17.24 -17.92 -21.01
C PRO A 77 18.59 -18.25 -20.35
N GLY A 78 18.73 -17.87 -19.08
CA GLY A 78 19.82 -18.24 -18.17
C GLY A 78 19.40 -19.32 -17.17
N ASP A 79 20.03 -19.30 -16.01
CA ASP A 79 19.75 -20.27 -14.92
C ASP A 79 18.48 -19.92 -14.14
N GLY A 80 17.97 -18.69 -14.28
CA GLY A 80 16.78 -18.20 -13.56
C GLY A 80 16.99 -18.28 -12.06
N LEU A 81 15.97 -18.68 -11.32
CA LEU A 81 16.00 -18.86 -9.87
C LEU A 81 16.45 -20.26 -9.43
N THR A 82 17.14 -21.05 -10.28
CA THR A 82 17.44 -22.47 -9.98
C THR A 82 18.73 -22.67 -9.18
N ASP A 83 19.57 -21.69 -9.05
CA ASP A 83 20.85 -21.76 -8.33
C ASP A 83 20.80 -21.13 -6.91
N GLY A 84 19.65 -20.62 -6.49
CA GLY A 84 19.39 -20.23 -5.11
C GLY A 84 19.46 -18.74 -4.85
N ASP A 85 18.34 -18.02 -5.11
CA ASP A 85 18.23 -16.58 -5.10
C ASP A 85 17.55 -16.02 -3.87
N SER A 86 17.81 -14.76 -3.59
CA SER A 86 17.26 -14.11 -2.42
C SER A 86 15.91 -13.45 -2.76
N VAL A 87 14.86 -14.27 -2.85
CA VAL A 87 13.48 -13.83 -3.13
C VAL A 87 12.50 -14.36 -2.09
N GLY A 88 11.42 -13.62 -1.85
CA GLY A 88 10.34 -14.01 -0.93
C GLY A 88 10.30 -13.18 0.35
N VAL A 89 9.46 -13.63 1.29
CA VAL A 89 9.28 -12.98 2.60
C VAL A 89 10.56 -13.05 3.41
N THR A 90 11.01 -11.92 3.92
CA THR A 90 12.29 -11.79 4.64
C THR A 90 12.18 -10.87 5.85
N SER A 91 12.97 -11.18 6.89
CA SER A 91 13.23 -10.27 8.03
C SER A 91 14.57 -9.54 7.91
N SER A 92 15.30 -9.73 6.81
CA SER A 92 16.55 -9.01 6.55
C SER A 92 16.24 -7.65 5.97
N PHE A 93 16.59 -6.59 6.68
CA PHE A 93 16.42 -5.20 6.22
C PHE A 93 17.30 -4.90 5.00
N PRO A 94 16.88 -3.94 4.14
CA PRO A 94 17.74 -3.43 3.07
C PRO A 94 19.10 -2.93 3.57
N ASP A 95 19.06 -2.21 4.69
CA ASP A 95 20.22 -1.70 5.43
C ASP A 95 19.84 -1.54 6.91
N GLN A 96 20.82 -1.54 7.84
CA GLN A 96 20.57 -1.38 9.27
C GLN A 96 19.93 -0.04 9.63
N ASP A 97 20.16 0.98 8.82
CA ASP A 97 19.58 2.32 8.99
C ASP A 97 18.18 2.45 8.39
N TYR A 98 17.73 1.45 7.63
CA TYR A 98 16.44 1.43 6.91
C TYR A 98 15.60 0.19 7.27
N PRO A 99 15.02 0.13 8.49
CA PRO A 99 14.11 -0.95 8.87
C PRO A 99 12.85 -0.92 7.98
N PHE A 100 12.11 -2.02 7.96
CA PHE A 100 10.83 -2.08 7.27
C PHE A 100 9.88 -1.00 7.81
N PRO A 101 9.10 -0.32 6.94
CA PRO A 101 8.15 0.72 7.31
C PRO A 101 7.01 0.25 8.23
N ASP A 102 6.63 -1.02 8.17
CA ASP A 102 5.60 -1.62 9.03
C ASP A 102 6.06 -3.00 9.51
N GLY A 103 6.14 -3.20 10.81
CA GLY A 103 6.54 -4.48 11.38
C GLY A 103 8.04 -4.77 11.32
N VAL A 104 8.39 -6.03 11.06
CA VAL A 104 9.76 -6.55 11.09
C VAL A 104 10.11 -7.41 9.88
N GLN A 105 9.20 -7.54 8.95
CA GLN A 105 9.34 -8.32 7.72
C GLN A 105 8.95 -7.48 6.50
N GLY A 106 9.32 -7.95 5.33
CA GLY A 106 8.92 -7.42 4.03
C GLY A 106 9.15 -8.47 2.96
N TYR A 107 9.01 -8.11 1.71
CA TYR A 107 9.28 -8.97 0.57
C TYR A 107 10.53 -8.50 -0.16
N LYS A 108 11.43 -9.41 -0.48
CA LYS A 108 12.67 -9.14 -1.22
C LYS A 108 12.64 -9.83 -2.58
N ILE A 109 13.18 -9.18 -3.59
CA ILE A 109 13.45 -9.72 -4.93
C ILE A 109 14.86 -9.31 -5.31
N SER A 110 15.73 -10.29 -5.62
CA SER A 110 17.15 -10.06 -5.94
C SER A 110 17.70 -11.25 -6.72
N ASP A 111 18.59 -11.00 -7.70
CA ASP A 111 19.33 -12.04 -8.42
C ASP A 111 18.41 -12.99 -9.21
N VAL A 112 17.46 -12.46 -9.96
CA VAL A 112 16.37 -13.29 -10.54
C VAL A 112 16.79 -14.02 -11.80
N ASP A 113 17.77 -13.48 -12.54
CA ASP A 113 18.19 -13.97 -13.86
C ASP A 113 17.03 -14.20 -14.83
N GLY A 114 16.07 -13.27 -14.78
CA GLY A 114 14.83 -13.28 -15.54
C GLY A 114 13.87 -12.18 -15.09
N ASN A 115 12.59 -12.44 -15.24
CA ASN A 115 11.51 -11.56 -14.80
C ASN A 115 10.78 -12.22 -13.63
N PHE A 116 10.79 -11.58 -12.48
CA PHE A 116 9.98 -11.95 -11.32
C PHE A 116 8.70 -11.13 -11.33
N ILE A 117 7.57 -11.82 -11.25
CA ILE A 117 6.25 -11.19 -11.22
C ILE A 117 5.57 -11.58 -9.91
N LEU A 118 5.25 -10.59 -9.08
CA LEU A 118 4.50 -10.75 -7.84
C LEU A 118 3.11 -10.17 -8.05
N GLU A 119 2.10 -11.02 -8.11
CA GLU A 119 0.71 -10.65 -8.24
C GLU A 119 0.00 -10.82 -6.90
N PHE A 120 -0.70 -9.76 -6.47
CA PHE A 120 -1.53 -9.82 -5.29
C PHE A 120 -2.93 -10.32 -5.63
N ASP A 121 -3.63 -10.87 -4.65
CA ASP A 121 -5.02 -11.28 -4.86
C ASP A 121 -5.88 -10.08 -5.26
N GLU A 122 -6.91 -10.34 -6.06
CA GLU A 122 -7.84 -9.31 -6.49
C GLU A 122 -8.61 -8.75 -5.30
N PHE A 123 -8.79 -7.44 -5.27
CA PHE A 123 -9.64 -6.78 -4.30
C PHE A 123 -10.78 -6.03 -4.98
N VAL A 124 -11.94 -6.01 -4.33
CA VAL A 124 -13.15 -5.38 -4.84
C VAL A 124 -13.48 -4.16 -4.01
N THR A 125 -13.66 -3.01 -4.66
CA THR A 125 -14.07 -1.78 -4.00
C THR A 125 -15.39 -1.26 -4.52
N THR A 126 -16.19 -0.71 -3.62
CA THR A 126 -17.42 0.05 -3.92
C THR A 126 -17.23 1.54 -3.64
N SER A 127 -16.01 1.94 -3.32
CA SER A 127 -15.67 3.31 -2.93
C SER A 127 -15.66 4.26 -4.11
N THR A 128 -16.03 5.50 -3.83
CA THR A 128 -15.81 6.62 -4.75
C THR A 128 -14.44 7.23 -4.48
N GLY A 129 -13.43 6.86 -5.25
CA GLY A 129 -12.06 7.32 -5.11
C GLY A 129 -11.20 6.37 -4.27
N PRO A 130 -11.09 5.10 -4.69
CA PRO A 130 -10.15 4.18 -4.08
C PRO A 130 -8.73 4.63 -4.37
N SER A 131 -7.82 4.32 -3.46
CA SER A 131 -6.39 4.58 -3.63
C SER A 131 -5.57 3.41 -3.14
N MET A 132 -4.32 3.34 -3.60
CA MET A 132 -3.38 2.34 -3.14
C MET A 132 -2.05 3.00 -2.80
N SER A 133 -1.42 2.49 -1.75
CA SER A 133 -0.06 2.87 -1.37
C SER A 133 0.76 1.65 -1.00
N LEU A 134 2.07 1.74 -1.25
CA LEU A 134 3.06 0.78 -0.78
C LEU A 134 4.38 1.50 -0.52
N TYR A 135 5.26 0.84 0.23
CA TYR A 135 6.65 1.26 0.32
C TYR A 135 7.52 0.31 -0.50
N PHE A 136 8.47 0.86 -1.25
CA PHE A 136 9.50 0.10 -1.92
C PHE A 136 10.88 0.72 -1.66
N PHE A 137 11.91 -0.11 -1.69
CA PHE A 137 13.30 0.27 -1.52
C PHE A 137 14.13 -0.41 -2.61
N ILE A 138 15.01 0.34 -3.25
CA ILE A 138 15.96 -0.13 -4.25
C ILE A 138 17.34 0.03 -3.64
N THR A 139 18.15 -1.03 -3.58
CA THR A 139 19.51 -0.94 -3.02
C THR A 139 20.38 -0.01 -3.86
N GLU A 140 21.25 0.75 -3.20
CA GLU A 140 22.25 1.57 -3.89
C GLU A 140 23.38 0.67 -4.40
N THR A 141 23.35 0.38 -5.69
CA THR A 141 24.34 -0.48 -6.40
C THR A 141 24.46 0.00 -7.85
N GLY A 142 25.00 -0.80 -8.74
CA GLY A 142 25.01 -0.48 -10.18
C GLY A 142 23.96 -1.33 -10.88
N TYR A 143 22.89 -0.71 -11.37
CA TYR A 143 21.91 -1.33 -12.24
C TYR A 143 22.31 -1.16 -13.70
N GLU A 144 21.93 -2.08 -14.58
CA GLU A 144 22.37 -2.12 -15.97
C GLU A 144 21.23 -1.87 -16.93
N GLY A 145 21.53 -1.12 -18.00
CA GLY A 145 20.57 -0.87 -19.08
C GLY A 145 19.45 0.08 -18.71
N ASP A 146 18.37 0.01 -19.47
CA ASP A 146 17.19 0.87 -19.33
C ASP A 146 15.86 0.11 -19.27
N GLY A 147 15.90 -1.19 -19.03
CA GLY A 147 14.71 -2.02 -18.92
C GLY A 147 13.92 -2.27 -20.20
N THR A 148 14.35 -1.74 -21.36
CA THR A 148 13.59 -1.85 -22.63
C THR A 148 13.73 -3.20 -23.31
N VAL A 149 14.82 -3.93 -23.06
CA VAL A 149 15.06 -5.25 -23.65
C VAL A 149 14.90 -6.34 -22.59
N ASN A 150 14.41 -7.50 -22.99
CA ASN A 150 14.23 -8.64 -22.08
C ASN A 150 15.48 -9.54 -22.06
N GLU A 151 16.60 -8.97 -21.59
CA GLU A 151 17.91 -9.60 -21.57
C GLU A 151 18.57 -9.38 -20.21
N SER A 152 19.56 -10.20 -19.87
CA SER A 152 20.47 -9.95 -18.76
C SER A 152 21.20 -8.60 -18.96
N GLY A 153 21.35 -7.81 -17.88
CA GLY A 153 21.92 -6.46 -17.97
C GLY A 153 20.94 -5.41 -18.53
N SER A 154 19.63 -5.63 -18.31
CA SER A 154 18.57 -4.66 -18.62
C SER A 154 17.56 -4.65 -17.48
N ASP A 155 17.96 -4.07 -16.35
CA ASP A 155 17.23 -4.08 -15.09
C ASP A 155 15.97 -3.24 -15.16
N ARG A 156 14.94 -3.69 -14.45
CA ARG A 156 13.64 -3.03 -14.49
C ARG A 156 12.87 -3.22 -13.20
N LEU A 157 12.22 -2.16 -12.76
CA LEU A 157 11.13 -2.20 -11.78
C LEU A 157 9.88 -1.61 -12.42
N ARG A 158 8.77 -2.35 -12.35
CA ARG A 158 7.45 -1.82 -12.63
C ARG A 158 6.49 -2.20 -11.51
N ILE A 159 5.77 -1.23 -10.97
CA ILE A 159 4.71 -1.41 -9.98
C ILE A 159 3.46 -0.76 -10.52
N TYR A 160 2.40 -1.53 -10.69
CA TYR A 160 1.15 -1.02 -11.26
C TYR A 160 -0.09 -1.70 -10.68
N ILE A 161 -1.23 -1.03 -10.84
CA ILE A 161 -2.55 -1.58 -10.53
C ILE A 161 -3.25 -1.91 -11.84
N ARG A 162 -3.72 -3.13 -11.96
CA ARG A 162 -4.57 -3.59 -13.07
C ARG A 162 -6.03 -3.47 -12.67
N HIS A 163 -6.83 -2.75 -13.48
CA HIS A 163 -8.28 -2.73 -13.40
C HIS A 163 -8.82 -3.91 -14.20
N ILE A 164 -9.41 -4.89 -13.54
CA ILE A 164 -9.72 -6.19 -14.15
C ILE A 164 -10.80 -6.07 -15.23
N GLU A 165 -11.88 -5.31 -14.98
CA GLU A 165 -13.01 -5.20 -15.89
C GLU A 165 -12.66 -4.45 -17.17
N GLU A 166 -11.77 -3.46 -17.12
CA GLU A 166 -11.39 -2.63 -18.28
C GLU A 166 -10.06 -3.04 -18.91
N GLY A 167 -9.24 -3.80 -18.19
CA GLY A 167 -7.89 -4.16 -18.61
C GLY A 167 -6.93 -2.97 -18.70
N THR A 168 -7.25 -1.86 -18.01
CA THR A 168 -6.37 -0.71 -17.90
C THR A 168 -5.38 -0.89 -16.76
N GLU A 169 -4.18 -0.32 -16.91
CA GLU A 169 -3.13 -0.37 -15.92
C GLU A 169 -2.75 1.05 -15.48
N TYR A 170 -2.49 1.22 -14.20
CA TYR A 170 -2.13 2.50 -13.58
C TYR A 170 -0.77 2.32 -12.91
N ASP A 171 0.29 2.87 -13.53
CA ASP A 171 1.63 2.75 -13.01
C ASP A 171 1.83 3.64 -11.77
N ILE A 172 2.42 3.04 -10.74
CA ILE A 172 3.00 3.76 -9.60
C ILE A 172 4.43 4.15 -9.95
N ILE A 173 5.16 3.23 -10.55
CA ILE A 173 6.47 3.44 -11.15
C ILE A 173 6.67 2.45 -12.30
N ASP A 174 7.29 2.90 -13.38
CA ASP A 174 7.83 2.08 -14.46
C ASP A 174 9.17 2.67 -14.88
N THR A 175 10.25 1.92 -14.69
CA THR A 175 11.61 2.36 -15.06
C THR A 175 11.97 2.01 -16.50
N THR A 176 11.03 1.50 -17.30
CA THR A 176 11.30 1.16 -18.72
C THR A 176 11.64 2.40 -19.51
N GLY A 177 12.83 2.42 -20.09
CA GLY A 177 13.36 3.55 -20.86
C GLY A 177 14.25 4.49 -20.06
N ASP A 178 14.41 4.24 -18.75
CA ASP A 178 15.27 5.01 -17.86
C ASP A 178 16.28 4.09 -17.16
N ASP A 179 17.50 4.55 -16.98
CA ASP A 179 18.49 3.89 -16.13
C ASP A 179 18.14 4.14 -14.65
N ILE A 180 17.96 3.08 -13.86
CA ILE A 180 17.60 3.18 -12.44
C ILE A 180 18.59 4.07 -11.69
N ASN A 181 19.89 3.99 -12.00
CA ASN A 181 20.93 4.78 -11.35
C ASN A 181 20.77 6.31 -11.55
N ASP A 182 20.10 6.73 -12.62
CA ASP A 182 19.88 8.14 -12.92
C ASP A 182 18.61 8.72 -12.30
N LEU A 183 17.73 7.87 -11.74
CA LEU A 183 16.44 8.29 -11.17
C LEU A 183 16.55 8.89 -9.76
N GLY A 184 17.63 8.61 -9.03
CA GLY A 184 17.83 9.10 -7.64
C GLY A 184 16.82 8.52 -6.65
N ILE A 185 16.39 7.28 -6.89
CA ILE A 185 15.38 6.57 -6.08
C ILE A 185 15.99 5.45 -5.24
N GLU A 186 17.28 5.23 -5.33
CA GLU A 186 18.02 4.21 -4.61
C GLU A 186 18.32 4.62 -3.15
N GLY A 187 18.62 3.64 -2.31
CA GLY A 187 19.12 3.82 -0.95
C GLY A 187 18.12 4.42 0.04
N GLN A 188 16.83 4.42 -0.27
CA GLN A 188 15.79 5.00 0.58
C GLN A 188 14.43 4.32 0.38
N TRP A 189 13.60 4.30 1.44
CA TRP A 189 12.20 3.90 1.32
C TRP A 189 11.39 4.98 0.60
N ILE A 190 10.73 4.59 -0.48
CA ILE A 190 9.82 5.44 -1.25
C ILE A 190 8.39 5.00 -0.99
N ASN A 191 7.53 5.97 -0.69
CA ASN A 191 6.09 5.73 -0.62
C ASN A 191 5.49 5.95 -2.01
N GLY A 192 5.22 4.83 -2.70
CA GLY A 192 4.45 4.82 -3.93
C GLY A 192 2.97 4.99 -3.64
N PHE A 193 2.27 5.76 -4.46
CA PHE A 193 0.85 6.05 -4.28
C PHE A 193 0.17 6.26 -5.63
N VAL A 194 -1.07 5.77 -5.75
CA VAL A 194 -1.93 6.02 -6.91
C VAL A 194 -3.38 6.20 -6.47
N ASP A 195 -4.02 7.24 -7.01
CA ASP A 195 -5.49 7.39 -6.96
C ASP A 195 -6.10 6.57 -8.09
N LEU A 196 -7.02 5.67 -7.74
CA LEU A 196 -7.70 4.82 -8.71
C LEU A 196 -9.01 5.49 -9.15
N PRO A 197 -9.45 5.24 -10.38
CA PRO A 197 -10.67 5.87 -10.89
C PRO A 197 -11.89 5.42 -10.10
N SER A 198 -12.79 6.36 -9.84
CA SER A 198 -14.13 6.08 -9.37
C SER A 198 -15.07 6.03 -10.58
N HIS A 199 -15.76 4.93 -10.76
CA HIS A 199 -16.76 4.81 -11.81
C HIS A 199 -18.17 4.83 -11.23
N ASN A 200 -18.97 5.81 -11.68
CA ASN A 200 -20.39 5.87 -11.32
C ASN A 200 -21.25 4.82 -12.03
N ASP A 201 -20.67 4.17 -13.05
CA ASP A 201 -21.39 3.25 -13.94
C ASP A 201 -21.31 1.79 -13.49
N PHE A 202 -20.41 1.46 -12.55
CA PHE A 202 -20.25 0.10 -12.02
C PHE A 202 -20.53 0.07 -10.51
N PRO A 203 -21.26 -0.93 -10.03
CA PRO A 203 -21.57 -1.09 -8.61
C PRO A 203 -20.35 -1.49 -7.76
N SER A 204 -19.31 -2.01 -8.40
CA SER A 204 -18.03 -2.40 -7.81
C SER A 204 -16.96 -2.43 -8.90
N LEU A 205 -15.72 -2.22 -8.50
CA LEU A 205 -14.52 -2.31 -9.35
C LEU A 205 -13.57 -3.33 -8.74
N THR A 206 -12.93 -4.12 -9.59
CA THR A 206 -11.94 -5.10 -9.19
C THR A 206 -10.55 -4.65 -9.65
N PHE A 207 -9.63 -4.62 -8.71
CA PHE A 207 -8.25 -4.22 -8.95
C PHE A 207 -7.27 -5.30 -8.47
N GLN A 208 -6.09 -5.31 -9.06
CA GLN A 208 -4.99 -6.21 -8.70
C GLN A 208 -3.67 -5.42 -8.71
N LEU A 209 -2.90 -5.49 -7.65
CA LEU A 209 -1.53 -4.98 -7.63
C LEU A 209 -0.60 -6.00 -8.30
N VAL A 210 0.30 -5.50 -9.13
CA VAL A 210 1.36 -6.29 -9.75
C VAL A 210 2.70 -5.57 -9.59
N ILE A 211 3.72 -6.33 -9.22
CA ILE A 211 5.11 -5.89 -9.14
C ILE A 211 5.94 -6.76 -10.08
N GLU A 212 6.62 -6.14 -11.02
CA GLU A 212 7.54 -6.81 -11.94
C GLU A 212 8.96 -6.32 -11.69
N VAL A 213 9.89 -7.25 -11.47
CA VAL A 213 11.30 -6.97 -11.27
C VAL A 213 12.12 -7.80 -12.25
N ARG A 214 13.12 -7.17 -12.84
CA ARG A 214 14.17 -7.81 -13.61
C ARG A 214 15.52 -7.35 -13.06
N CYS A 215 16.38 -8.30 -12.69
CA CYS A 215 17.72 -8.08 -12.18
C CYS A 215 18.54 -9.37 -12.31
N ASN A 216 19.86 -9.27 -12.28
CA ASN A 216 20.77 -10.39 -12.54
C ASN A 216 21.98 -10.44 -11.60
N ALA A 217 21.96 -9.68 -10.50
CA ALA A 217 23.06 -9.70 -9.55
C ALA A 217 22.55 -9.70 -8.09
N SER A 218 23.26 -10.41 -7.23
CA SER A 218 22.90 -10.52 -5.80
C SER A 218 22.96 -9.22 -5.01
N THR A 219 23.60 -8.18 -5.55
CA THR A 219 23.62 -6.83 -5.00
C THR A 219 22.41 -5.99 -5.43
N GLU A 220 21.73 -6.37 -6.49
CA GLU A 220 20.55 -5.72 -7.02
C GLU A 220 19.32 -6.24 -6.27
N ALA A 221 18.87 -5.50 -5.31
CA ALA A 221 17.77 -5.94 -4.48
C ALA A 221 16.66 -4.87 -4.38
N PHE A 222 15.45 -5.37 -4.50
CA PHE A 222 14.21 -4.61 -4.39
C PHE A 222 13.45 -5.13 -3.17
N PHE A 223 13.00 -4.22 -2.32
CA PHE A 223 12.21 -4.57 -1.13
C PHE A 223 10.87 -3.88 -1.18
N PHE A 224 9.85 -4.56 -0.68
CA PHE A 224 8.46 -4.09 -0.66
C PHE A 224 7.87 -4.31 0.71
N ASP A 225 7.07 -3.33 1.17
CA ASP A 225 6.41 -3.40 2.47
C ASP A 225 5.19 -2.47 2.53
N ASN A 226 4.36 -2.69 3.55
CA ASN A 226 3.26 -1.81 3.95
C ASN A 226 2.32 -1.46 2.80
N ILE A 227 1.81 -2.50 2.11
CA ILE A 227 0.84 -2.39 1.02
C ILE A 227 -0.54 -2.17 1.60
N LYS A 228 -1.23 -1.11 1.16
CA LYS A 228 -2.55 -0.74 1.65
C LYS A 228 -3.45 -0.29 0.51
N PHE A 229 -4.63 -0.88 0.45
CA PHE A 229 -5.73 -0.39 -0.36
C PHE A 229 -6.71 0.40 0.51
N ASP A 230 -6.96 1.65 0.13
CA ASP A 230 -7.95 2.52 0.75
C ASP A 230 -9.15 2.62 -0.20
N GLY A 231 -10.13 1.76 0.02
CA GLY A 231 -11.38 1.73 -0.74
C GLY A 231 -12.60 1.64 0.16
N SER A 232 -12.43 1.87 1.45
CA SER A 232 -13.46 1.62 2.43
C SER A 232 -14.46 2.77 2.57
N LEU A 233 -15.74 2.42 2.77
CA LEU A 233 -16.77 3.25 3.41
C LEU A 233 -16.47 3.51 4.91
N GLY A 234 -15.23 3.34 5.36
CA GLY A 234 -14.76 3.64 6.70
C GLY A 234 -14.13 5.03 6.73
N LEU A 235 -14.48 5.83 7.72
CA LEU A 235 -13.90 7.12 8.07
C LEU A 235 -12.43 7.21 7.62
N GLU A 236 -12.17 8.01 6.58
CA GLU A 236 -10.83 8.26 6.07
C GLU A 236 -9.89 8.61 7.23
N ASN A 237 -9.05 7.66 7.63
CA ASN A 237 -7.80 8.00 8.27
C ASN A 237 -6.85 8.48 7.16
N ASN A 238 -7.15 9.63 6.60
CA ASN A 238 -6.24 10.37 5.75
C ASN A 238 -5.08 10.84 6.63
N SER A 239 -4.17 9.91 6.94
CA SER A 239 -2.93 10.16 7.68
C SER A 239 -1.86 10.75 6.78
N GLN A 240 -2.22 11.53 5.79
CA GLN A 240 -1.31 12.57 5.37
C GLN A 240 -1.17 13.52 6.58
N LYS A 241 0.03 13.59 7.14
CA LYS A 241 0.42 14.53 8.21
C LYS A 241 0.34 15.99 7.75
N THR A 242 -0.71 16.35 7.03
CA THR A 242 -0.92 17.70 6.53
C THR A 242 -1.26 18.64 7.68
N PHE A 243 -1.91 18.12 8.74
CA PHE A 243 -2.28 18.90 9.91
C PHE A 243 -1.91 18.18 11.20
N SER A 244 -1.26 18.89 12.12
CA SER A 244 -1.03 18.45 13.49
C SER A 244 -1.73 19.37 14.47
N ILE A 245 -2.25 18.81 15.58
CA ILE A 245 -2.86 19.57 16.66
C ILE A 245 -2.12 19.28 17.98
N TYR A 246 -1.70 20.33 18.67
CA TYR A 246 -1.04 20.20 19.98
C TYR A 246 -1.15 21.48 20.83
N PRO A 247 -1.15 21.38 22.18
CA PRO A 247 -1.25 20.14 22.92
C PRO A 247 -2.62 19.49 22.76
N ASN A 248 -2.67 18.16 22.83
CA ASN A 248 -3.92 17.40 22.87
C ASN A 248 -3.70 16.20 23.81
N PRO A 249 -4.26 16.19 25.00
CA PRO A 249 -5.33 17.06 25.52
C PRO A 249 -4.90 18.52 25.80
N VAL A 250 -5.89 19.43 25.62
CA VAL A 250 -5.75 20.87 25.87
C VAL A 250 -6.14 21.18 27.33
N SER A 251 -5.26 21.94 28.03
CA SER A 251 -5.50 22.40 29.40
C SER A 251 -5.40 23.92 29.58
N ASN A 252 -4.95 24.66 28.56
CA ASN A 252 -4.67 26.09 28.65
C ASN A 252 -5.55 26.95 27.74
N GLY A 253 -6.66 26.39 27.23
CA GLY A 253 -7.64 27.08 26.40
C GLY A 253 -7.20 27.36 24.96
N TYR A 254 -6.06 26.85 24.53
CA TYR A 254 -5.55 27.00 23.16
C TYR A 254 -4.99 25.71 22.60
N VAL A 255 -5.20 25.49 21.31
CA VAL A 255 -4.59 24.38 20.54
C VAL A 255 -3.91 24.96 19.30
N ASN A 256 -2.71 24.49 19.02
CA ASN A 256 -2.02 24.81 17.77
C ASN A 256 -2.52 23.84 16.69
N VAL A 257 -2.80 24.38 15.50
CA VAL A 257 -3.22 23.67 14.31
C VAL A 257 -2.21 23.97 13.22
N THR A 258 -1.17 23.15 13.15
CA THR A 258 -0.08 23.31 12.17
C THR A 258 -0.33 22.55 10.90
N SER A 259 0.22 23.02 9.78
CA SER A 259 0.19 22.34 8.48
C SER A 259 1.51 22.55 7.74
N THR A 260 1.78 21.70 6.76
CA THR A 260 2.94 21.85 5.86
C THR A 260 2.74 22.97 4.83
N ALA A 261 1.50 23.36 4.55
CA ALA A 261 1.18 24.43 3.62
C ALA A 261 1.06 25.79 4.34
N ASN A 262 1.43 26.88 3.65
CA ASN A 262 1.24 28.22 4.12
C ASN A 262 -0.16 28.75 3.80
N GLY A 263 -0.73 29.60 4.67
CA GLY A 263 -2.01 30.28 4.44
C GLY A 263 -3.07 30.02 5.51
N ALA A 264 -4.23 30.61 5.32
CA ALA A 264 -5.35 30.50 6.26
C ALA A 264 -5.94 29.08 6.24
N LYS A 265 -6.35 28.62 7.43
CA LYS A 265 -7.03 27.33 7.65
C LYS A 265 -8.43 27.59 8.13
N THR A 266 -9.43 26.90 7.60
CA THR A 266 -10.79 26.89 8.17
C THR A 266 -10.87 25.74 9.16
N VAL A 267 -11.28 26.04 10.38
CA VAL A 267 -11.42 25.05 11.48
C VAL A 267 -12.85 25.06 12.00
N SER A 268 -13.46 23.88 12.01
CA SER A 268 -14.78 23.64 12.61
C SER A 268 -14.66 22.61 13.72
N VAL A 269 -15.25 22.87 14.89
CA VAL A 269 -15.26 21.95 16.02
C VAL A 269 -16.70 21.55 16.35
N TYR A 270 -16.90 20.26 16.52
CA TYR A 270 -18.21 19.64 16.78
C TYR A 270 -18.15 18.87 18.11
N ASP A 271 -19.26 18.85 18.82
CA ASP A 271 -19.43 17.91 19.93
C ASP A 271 -19.72 16.47 19.42
N VAL A 272 -19.79 15.52 20.34
CA VAL A 272 -20.03 14.09 20.00
C VAL A 272 -21.42 13.83 19.43
N LEU A 273 -22.35 14.76 19.53
CA LEU A 273 -23.69 14.71 18.92
C LEU A 273 -23.74 15.35 17.54
N GLY A 274 -22.60 15.86 17.04
CA GLY A 274 -22.50 16.50 15.73
C GLY A 274 -22.89 17.97 15.68
N LYS A 275 -23.17 18.60 16.84
CA LYS A 275 -23.45 20.05 16.90
C LYS A 275 -22.16 20.83 16.72
N GLN A 276 -22.14 21.74 15.76
CA GLN A 276 -21.02 22.64 15.52
C GLN A 276 -20.94 23.70 16.63
N ILE A 277 -19.80 23.77 17.31
CA ILE A 277 -19.53 24.71 18.41
C ILE A 277 -18.63 25.86 17.94
N ILE A 278 -17.61 25.54 17.14
CA ILE A 278 -16.69 26.54 16.58
C ILE A 278 -16.68 26.40 15.05
N ASN A 279 -16.69 27.53 14.35
CA ASN A 279 -16.40 27.60 12.92
C ASN A 279 -15.67 28.91 12.65
N THR A 280 -14.38 28.83 12.32
CA THR A 280 -13.55 30.01 12.14
C THR A 280 -12.41 29.76 11.15
N ALA A 281 -11.96 30.83 10.52
CA ALA A 281 -10.71 30.81 9.76
C ALA A 281 -9.57 31.35 10.64
N ILE A 282 -8.47 30.62 10.71
CA ILE A 282 -7.26 31.01 11.42
C ILE A 282 -6.14 31.28 10.41
N SER A 283 -5.50 32.43 10.51
CA SER A 283 -4.30 32.79 9.73
C SER A 283 -3.00 32.51 10.48
N SER A 284 -3.11 32.29 11.80
CA SER A 284 -2.04 31.78 12.66
C SER A 284 -2.32 30.31 13.00
N ASP A 285 -1.32 29.62 13.48
CA ASP A 285 -1.48 28.22 13.88
C ASP A 285 -2.25 28.01 15.20
N LYS A 286 -2.81 29.06 15.80
CA LYS A 286 -3.41 29.03 17.14
C LYS A 286 -4.93 29.19 17.09
N LEU A 287 -5.65 28.19 17.63
CA LEU A 287 -7.10 28.23 17.81
C LEU A 287 -7.44 28.40 19.29
N ASN A 288 -8.32 29.35 19.60
CA ASN A 288 -8.88 29.52 20.95
C ASN A 288 -10.02 28.52 21.16
N VAL A 289 -9.91 27.71 22.20
CA VAL A 289 -10.90 26.68 22.61
C VAL A 289 -11.29 26.85 24.10
N SER A 290 -11.02 28.01 24.70
CA SER A 290 -11.25 28.28 26.12
C SER A 290 -12.73 28.23 26.53
N GLU A 291 -13.64 28.37 25.58
CA GLU A 291 -15.10 28.28 25.81
C GLU A 291 -15.62 26.84 25.79
N LEU A 292 -14.79 25.87 25.40
CA LEU A 292 -15.17 24.46 25.38
C LEU A 292 -15.06 23.87 26.79
N THR A 293 -16.09 23.13 27.18
CA THR A 293 -16.06 22.35 28.45
C THR A 293 -15.19 21.11 28.30
N SER A 294 -14.71 20.59 29.42
CA SER A 294 -13.94 19.33 29.43
C SER A 294 -14.73 18.21 28.70
N GLY A 295 -14.06 17.55 27.76
CA GLY A 295 -14.72 16.53 26.94
C GLY A 295 -13.96 16.20 25.66
N VAL A 296 -14.59 15.39 24.82
CA VAL A 296 -14.10 14.98 23.51
C VAL A 296 -14.89 15.70 22.41
N TYR A 297 -14.17 16.22 21.43
CA TYR A 297 -14.70 16.96 20.30
C TYR A 297 -14.11 16.42 19.00
N ILE A 298 -14.81 16.65 17.90
CA ILE A 298 -14.32 16.39 16.54
C ILE A 298 -13.96 17.72 15.90
N MET A 299 -12.70 17.87 15.49
CA MET A 299 -12.19 19.03 14.78
C MET A 299 -11.99 18.72 13.31
N LYS A 300 -12.64 19.49 12.42
CA LYS A 300 -12.40 19.46 10.97
C LYS A 300 -11.56 20.66 10.58
N ILE A 301 -10.51 20.42 9.81
CA ILE A 301 -9.55 21.41 9.35
C ILE A 301 -9.53 21.37 7.83
N SER A 302 -9.67 22.51 7.17
CA SER A 302 -9.61 22.63 5.71
C SER A 302 -8.61 23.70 5.31
N GLN A 303 -7.74 23.40 4.34
CA GLN A 303 -6.80 24.34 3.75
C GLN A 303 -6.51 23.93 2.30
N ASN A 304 -6.65 24.86 1.35
CA ASN A 304 -6.36 24.63 -0.08
C ASN A 304 -7.10 23.42 -0.69
N GLY A 305 -8.34 23.17 -0.24
CA GLY A 305 -9.13 22.02 -0.70
C GLY A 305 -8.86 20.70 0.05
N ILE A 306 -7.81 20.63 0.86
CA ILE A 306 -7.48 19.47 1.68
C ILE A 306 -8.29 19.55 2.98
N LEU A 307 -8.98 18.46 3.34
CA LEU A 307 -9.78 18.34 4.55
C LEU A 307 -9.14 17.29 5.48
N SER A 308 -9.09 17.57 6.77
CA SER A 308 -8.65 16.61 7.78
C SER A 308 -9.55 16.66 9.01
N THR A 309 -9.80 15.50 9.60
CA THR A 309 -10.56 15.37 10.84
C THR A 309 -9.63 14.88 11.96
N LYS A 310 -9.68 15.56 13.11
CA LYS A 310 -8.87 15.22 14.28
C LYS A 310 -9.75 15.12 15.53
N LYS A 311 -9.39 14.22 16.44
CA LYS A 311 -9.97 14.16 17.78
C LYS A 311 -9.32 15.25 18.64
N LEU A 312 -10.15 16.13 19.23
CA LEU A 312 -9.71 17.14 20.20
C LEU A 312 -10.21 16.77 21.61
N VAL A 313 -9.32 16.79 22.57
CA VAL A 313 -9.65 16.50 23.98
C VAL A 313 -9.39 17.75 24.81
N ILE A 314 -10.40 18.22 25.52
CA ILE A 314 -10.31 19.33 26.48
C ILE A 314 -10.30 18.74 27.91
N LYS A 315 -9.33 19.18 28.73
CA LYS A 315 -9.21 18.81 30.15
C LYS A 315 -9.85 19.82 31.06
#